data_17e6fb1e4b582fde52a5975213abbfe8
#
_entry.id   17e6fb1e4b582fde52a5975213abbfe8
#
_cell.length_a   1.000
_cell.length_b   1.000
_cell.length_c   1.000
_cell.angle_alpha   90.00
_cell.angle_beta   90.00
_cell.angle_gamma   90.00
#
_symmetry.space_group_name_H-M   'P 1'
#
loop_
_entity.id
_entity.type
_entity.pdbx_description
1 polymer ?
#
loop_
_entity_poly.entity_id
_entity_poly.type
_entity_poly.pdbx_seq_one_letter_code
_entity_poly.pdbx_strand_id
1 'polypeptide(L)'
;AAKFGMACDVYMGAEDVERQRLNVFRMEMMGATVHAVETGTRTLKDAVDAAFGAWMNDLEAFYVLGSAVGPHPYPTIVHEFQKIISEESRRQILEKEGRLPDYVIACVGGGSNAIGAFSQYVADEEVKLVGVEAAGHGLDTDKHAATMTKGSIGIVDGMKTYAVFKEDGELAPVYSI
;
A
#
# COMPACT_ATOMS: atom_id res chain seq x y z
N ALA A 1 -5.29 -16.33 -8.34
CA ALA A 1 -6.41 -16.63 -9.25
C ALA A 1 -6.02 -17.76 -10.21
N ALA A 2 -5.00 -17.59 -11.05
CA ALA A 2 -4.60 -18.59 -12.07
C ALA A 2 -4.44 -20.01 -11.49
N LYS A 3 -3.75 -20.17 -10.35
CA LYS A 3 -3.56 -21.48 -9.69
C LYS A 3 -4.89 -22.16 -9.30
N PHE A 4 -5.92 -21.40 -9.05
CA PHE A 4 -7.25 -21.90 -8.65
C PHE A 4 -8.26 -21.91 -9.78
N GLY A 5 -7.86 -21.54 -11.01
CA GLY A 5 -8.75 -21.46 -12.18
C GLY A 5 -9.82 -20.37 -12.06
N MET A 6 -9.54 -19.31 -11.29
CA MET A 6 -10.45 -18.20 -11.06
C MET A 6 -10.16 -17.07 -12.06
N ALA A 7 -11.21 -16.38 -12.52
CA ALA A 7 -11.07 -15.12 -13.22
C ALA A 7 -10.37 -14.08 -12.33
N CYS A 8 -9.67 -13.14 -12.95
CA CYS A 8 -8.93 -12.11 -12.23
C CYS A 8 -8.95 -10.81 -13.05
N ASP A 9 -9.54 -9.78 -12.47
CA ASP A 9 -9.54 -8.44 -13.01
C ASP A 9 -8.59 -7.57 -12.16
N VAL A 10 -7.65 -6.88 -12.81
CA VAL A 10 -6.65 -6.03 -12.19
C VAL A 10 -6.84 -4.61 -12.68
N TYR A 11 -7.04 -3.68 -11.77
CA TYR A 11 -7.16 -2.26 -12.08
C TYR A 11 -5.83 -1.57 -11.80
N MET A 12 -5.28 -0.89 -12.81
CA MET A 12 -4.02 -0.15 -12.69
C MET A 12 -4.17 1.23 -13.33
N GLY A 13 -3.59 2.26 -12.73
CA GLY A 13 -3.49 3.55 -13.40
C GLY A 13 -2.73 3.43 -14.72
N ALA A 14 -3.15 4.15 -15.75
CA ALA A 14 -2.55 4.06 -17.08
C ALA A 14 -1.04 4.41 -17.07
N GLU A 15 -0.61 5.35 -16.20
CA GLU A 15 0.81 5.65 -15.99
C GLU A 15 1.57 4.45 -15.41
N ASP A 16 0.95 3.72 -14.48
CA ASP A 16 1.56 2.55 -13.85
C ASP A 16 1.57 1.33 -14.79
N VAL A 17 0.58 1.20 -15.68
CA VAL A 17 0.58 0.19 -16.75
C VAL A 17 1.84 0.34 -17.61
N GLU A 18 2.17 1.56 -18.02
CA GLU A 18 3.39 1.82 -18.80
C GLU A 18 4.67 1.57 -17.99
N ARG A 19 4.75 2.05 -16.76
CA ARG A 19 5.91 1.85 -15.88
C ARG A 19 6.17 0.38 -15.57
N GLN A 20 5.10 -0.41 -15.46
CA GLN A 20 5.13 -1.81 -15.04
C GLN A 20 4.76 -2.79 -16.17
N ARG A 21 5.02 -2.44 -17.42
CA ARG A 21 4.65 -3.26 -18.61
C ARG A 21 5.04 -4.74 -18.48
N LEU A 22 6.19 -5.02 -17.87
CA LEU A 22 6.64 -6.41 -17.68
C LEU A 22 5.73 -7.16 -16.68
N ASN A 23 5.24 -6.49 -15.66
CA ASN A 23 4.31 -7.09 -14.70
C ASN A 23 2.91 -7.25 -15.33
N VAL A 24 2.46 -6.28 -16.12
CA VAL A 24 1.22 -6.39 -16.90
C VAL A 24 1.28 -7.61 -17.82
N PHE A 25 2.33 -7.75 -18.60
CA PHE A 25 2.54 -8.92 -19.46
C PHE A 25 2.48 -10.24 -18.68
N ARG A 26 3.10 -10.30 -17.49
CA ARG A 26 3.04 -11.51 -16.65
C ARG A 26 1.63 -11.81 -16.15
N MET A 27 0.87 -10.80 -15.77
CA MET A 27 -0.52 -10.95 -15.32
C MET A 27 -1.41 -11.48 -16.45
N GLU A 28 -1.29 -10.88 -17.63
CA GLU A 28 -2.03 -11.31 -18.85
C GLU A 28 -1.65 -12.73 -19.29
N MET A 29 -0.37 -13.09 -19.23
CA MET A 29 0.08 -14.46 -19.49
C MET A 29 -0.56 -15.49 -18.54
N MET A 30 -0.87 -15.09 -17.31
CA MET A 30 -1.55 -15.93 -16.33
C MET A 30 -3.08 -15.88 -16.47
N GLY A 31 -3.60 -15.18 -17.46
CA GLY A 31 -5.02 -15.10 -17.76
C GLY A 31 -5.78 -14.01 -17.00
N ALA A 32 -5.08 -13.05 -16.39
CA ALA A 32 -5.74 -11.89 -15.80
C ALA A 32 -6.11 -10.85 -16.88
N THR A 33 -7.19 -10.12 -16.66
CA THR A 33 -7.55 -8.94 -17.45
C THR A 33 -7.02 -7.70 -16.73
N VAL A 34 -6.21 -6.90 -17.39
CA VAL A 34 -5.70 -5.64 -16.83
C VAL A 34 -6.49 -4.46 -17.42
N HIS A 35 -7.14 -3.71 -16.53
CA HIS A 35 -7.92 -2.52 -16.86
C HIS A 35 -7.08 -1.28 -16.58
N ALA A 36 -6.66 -0.57 -17.64
CA ALA A 36 -5.98 0.69 -17.52
C ALA A 36 -6.97 1.80 -17.14
N VAL A 37 -6.74 2.46 -16.01
CA VAL A 37 -7.59 3.56 -15.51
C VAL A 37 -7.03 4.89 -16.02
N GLU A 38 -7.80 5.55 -16.88
CA GLU A 38 -7.43 6.79 -17.57
C GLU A 38 -7.92 8.05 -16.85
N THR A 39 -8.71 7.90 -15.79
CA THR A 39 -9.27 9.04 -15.02
C THR A 39 -8.31 9.57 -13.98
N GLY A 40 -8.52 10.79 -13.51
CA GLY A 40 -7.76 11.42 -12.45
C GLY A 40 -6.27 11.60 -12.77
N THR A 41 -5.42 11.22 -11.84
CA THR A 41 -3.95 11.24 -12.01
C THR A 41 -3.42 10.02 -12.78
N ARG A 42 -4.28 9.07 -13.11
CA ARG A 42 -3.96 7.80 -13.77
C ARG A 42 -2.95 6.94 -13.01
N THR A 43 -3.00 7.02 -11.68
CA THR A 43 -2.09 6.30 -10.77
C THR A 43 -2.86 5.45 -9.76
N LEU A 44 -2.18 4.94 -8.73
CA LEU A 44 -2.70 3.97 -7.76
C LEU A 44 -4.04 4.38 -7.13
N LYS A 45 -4.23 5.67 -6.76
CA LYS A 45 -5.48 6.12 -6.13
C LYS A 45 -6.68 5.88 -7.04
N ASP A 46 -6.58 6.33 -8.29
CA ASP A 46 -7.68 6.19 -9.25
C ASP A 46 -7.97 4.72 -9.58
N ALA A 47 -6.91 3.89 -9.58
CA ALA A 47 -7.04 2.44 -9.74
C ALA A 47 -7.79 1.79 -8.56
N VAL A 48 -7.53 2.22 -7.33
CA VAL A 48 -8.24 1.74 -6.12
C VAL A 48 -9.72 2.13 -6.20
N ASP A 49 -10.02 3.38 -6.55
CA ASP A 49 -11.40 3.86 -6.69
C ASP A 49 -12.17 3.08 -7.77
N ALA A 50 -11.52 2.82 -8.92
CA ALA A 50 -12.11 2.04 -10.01
C ALA A 50 -12.36 0.57 -9.61
N ALA A 51 -11.40 -0.07 -8.94
CA ALA A 51 -11.54 -1.43 -8.45
C ALA A 51 -12.66 -1.56 -7.40
N PHE A 52 -12.74 -0.58 -6.49
CA PHE A 52 -13.78 -0.54 -5.48
C PHE A 52 -15.17 -0.33 -6.11
N GLY A 53 -15.27 0.58 -7.08
CA GLY A 53 -16.51 0.78 -7.86
C GLY A 53 -16.94 -0.47 -8.62
N ALA A 54 -16.01 -1.20 -9.23
CA ALA A 54 -16.31 -2.46 -9.89
C ALA A 54 -16.82 -3.53 -8.91
N TRP A 55 -16.15 -3.67 -7.76
CA TRP A 55 -16.59 -4.60 -6.71
C TRP A 55 -17.95 -4.28 -6.14
N MET A 56 -18.29 -3.00 -5.96
CA MET A 56 -19.62 -2.59 -5.49
C MET A 56 -20.75 -3.00 -6.47
N ASN A 57 -20.45 -3.18 -7.75
CA ASN A 57 -21.38 -3.65 -8.75
C ASN A 57 -21.40 -5.19 -8.91
N ASP A 58 -20.43 -5.89 -8.33
CA ASP A 58 -20.34 -7.36 -8.30
C ASP A 58 -19.83 -7.84 -6.95
N LEU A 59 -20.74 -7.96 -5.99
CA LEU A 59 -20.42 -8.40 -4.62
C LEU A 59 -20.10 -9.90 -4.52
N GLU A 60 -20.27 -10.68 -5.59
CA GLU A 60 -19.83 -12.08 -5.63
C GLU A 60 -18.31 -12.17 -5.91
N ALA A 61 -17.73 -11.11 -6.47
CA ALA A 61 -16.28 -11.03 -6.65
C ALA A 61 -15.57 -10.87 -5.31
N PHE A 62 -14.41 -11.50 -5.17
CA PHE A 62 -13.55 -11.32 -4.01
C PHE A 62 -12.60 -10.14 -4.22
N TYR A 63 -12.81 -9.08 -3.47
CA TYR A 63 -11.94 -7.91 -3.52
C TYR A 63 -10.62 -8.17 -2.81
N VAL A 64 -9.49 -8.06 -3.54
CA VAL A 64 -8.14 -8.24 -3.02
C VAL A 64 -7.44 -6.89 -2.95
N LEU A 65 -7.22 -6.42 -1.73
CA LEU A 65 -6.46 -5.21 -1.46
C LEU A 65 -5.06 -5.57 -0.95
N GLY A 66 -4.03 -5.13 -1.65
CA GLY A 66 -2.63 -5.48 -1.38
C GLY A 66 -1.94 -4.58 -0.36
N SER A 67 -2.66 -3.73 0.38
CA SER A 67 -2.06 -2.80 1.34
C SER A 67 -2.84 -2.76 2.67
N ALA A 68 -2.25 -2.13 3.69
CA ALA A 68 -2.84 -1.99 5.02
C ALA A 68 -3.83 -0.81 5.10
N VAL A 69 -4.50 -0.52 4.01
CA VAL A 69 -5.57 0.48 3.88
C VAL A 69 -6.90 -0.21 3.66
N GLY A 70 -7.98 0.53 3.78
CA GLY A 70 -9.31 -0.01 3.58
C GLY A 70 -10.08 -0.17 4.90
N PRO A 71 -11.36 -0.54 4.82
CA PRO A 71 -12.18 -0.76 6.00
C PRO A 71 -11.72 -2.00 6.78
N HIS A 72 -12.10 -2.08 8.06
CA HIS A 72 -11.92 -3.32 8.82
C HIS A 72 -12.64 -4.48 8.11
N PRO A 73 -12.06 -5.68 7.95
CA PRO A 73 -10.83 -6.15 8.60
C PRO A 73 -9.55 -6.09 7.74
N TYR A 74 -9.53 -5.42 6.60
CA TYR A 74 -8.38 -5.44 5.67
C TYR A 74 -7.04 -5.09 6.32
N PRO A 75 -6.89 -4.02 7.13
CA PRO A 75 -5.63 -3.72 7.80
C PRO A 75 -5.15 -4.84 8.72
N THR A 76 -6.08 -5.50 9.41
CA THR A 76 -5.76 -6.64 10.29
C THR A 76 -5.30 -7.85 9.47
N ILE A 77 -5.98 -8.17 8.38
CA ILE A 77 -5.59 -9.27 7.48
C ILE A 77 -4.19 -9.04 6.92
N VAL A 78 -3.94 -7.83 6.42
CA VAL A 78 -2.63 -7.49 5.86
C VAL A 78 -1.54 -7.54 6.93
N HIS A 79 -1.78 -7.01 8.13
CA HIS A 79 -0.85 -7.12 9.25
C HIS A 79 -0.50 -8.59 9.55
N GLU A 80 -1.52 -9.46 9.69
CA GLU A 80 -1.31 -10.88 10.03
C GLU A 80 -0.46 -11.63 9.00
N PHE A 81 -0.63 -11.33 7.71
CA PHE A 81 0.18 -11.96 6.68
C PHE A 81 1.56 -11.32 6.50
N GLN A 82 1.69 -10.00 6.68
CA GLN A 82 2.93 -9.28 6.46
C GLN A 82 3.91 -9.36 7.66
N LYS A 83 3.42 -9.60 8.87
CA LYS A 83 4.27 -9.70 10.08
C LYS A 83 5.35 -10.78 9.98
N ILE A 84 5.19 -11.77 9.12
CA ILE A 84 6.20 -12.79 8.86
C ILE A 84 7.56 -12.18 8.47
N ILE A 85 7.56 -11.01 7.82
CA ILE A 85 8.77 -10.28 7.44
C ILE A 85 9.60 -9.95 8.69
N SER A 86 8.98 -9.37 9.72
CA SER A 86 9.69 -9.03 10.97
C SER A 86 9.95 -10.25 11.85
N GLU A 87 9.09 -11.26 11.84
CA GLU A 87 9.34 -12.52 12.55
C GLU A 87 10.61 -13.20 12.04
N GLU A 88 10.75 -13.32 10.73
CA GLU A 88 11.93 -13.93 10.11
C GLU A 88 13.17 -13.06 10.25
N SER A 89 13.07 -11.75 9.97
CA SER A 89 14.22 -10.85 10.05
C SER A 89 14.75 -10.76 11.48
N ARG A 90 13.88 -10.70 12.50
CA ARG A 90 14.27 -10.68 13.91
C ARG A 90 15.02 -11.96 14.30
N ARG A 91 14.52 -13.12 13.92
CA ARG A 91 15.19 -14.39 14.16
C ARG A 91 16.55 -14.46 13.45
N GLN A 92 16.57 -14.10 12.18
CA GLN A 92 17.79 -14.17 11.36
C GLN A 92 18.88 -13.22 11.85
N ILE A 93 18.55 -12.00 12.29
CA ILE A 93 19.56 -11.06 12.80
C ILE A 93 20.13 -11.54 14.14
N LEU A 94 19.30 -12.09 15.02
CA LEU A 94 19.76 -12.68 16.28
C LEU A 94 20.67 -13.88 16.05
N GLU A 95 20.36 -14.74 15.09
CA GLU A 95 21.19 -15.89 14.72
C GLU A 95 22.56 -15.47 14.16
N LYS A 96 22.61 -14.38 13.38
CA LYS A 96 23.82 -13.92 12.71
C LYS A 96 24.69 -13.01 13.56
N GLU A 97 24.08 -12.06 14.27
CA GLU A 97 24.77 -10.97 14.96
C GLU A 97 24.73 -11.11 16.49
N GLY A 98 23.90 -12.02 17.03
CA GLY A 98 23.72 -12.20 18.46
C GLY A 98 23.01 -11.05 19.18
N ARG A 99 22.53 -10.05 18.43
CA ARG A 99 21.81 -8.89 18.96
C ARG A 99 20.75 -8.38 18.00
N LEU A 100 19.84 -7.54 18.49
CA LEU A 100 18.89 -6.82 17.68
C LEU A 100 19.56 -5.68 16.89
N PRO A 101 18.95 -5.22 15.78
CA PRO A 101 19.47 -4.09 15.01
C PRO A 101 19.26 -2.78 15.77
N ASP A 102 20.08 -1.78 15.51
CA ASP A 102 19.89 -0.43 16.07
C ASP A 102 18.73 0.30 15.37
N TYR A 103 18.49 -0.02 14.09
CA TYR A 103 17.45 0.59 13.26
C TYR A 103 16.76 -0.46 12.39
N VAL A 104 15.44 -0.35 12.26
CA VAL A 104 14.67 -1.00 11.20
C VAL A 104 14.07 0.10 10.33
N ILE A 105 14.42 0.11 9.06
CA ILE A 105 14.05 1.15 8.10
C ILE A 105 13.15 0.54 7.03
N ALA A 106 12.00 1.12 6.79
CA ALA A 106 11.05 0.64 5.81
C ALA A 106 10.35 1.78 5.07
N CYS A 107 10.09 1.61 3.78
CA CYS A 107 9.27 2.55 3.03
C CYS A 107 7.80 2.45 3.43
N VAL A 108 7.14 3.61 3.46
CA VAL A 108 5.73 3.77 3.80
C VAL A 108 5.00 4.35 2.60
N GLY A 109 4.12 3.53 2.02
CA GLY A 109 3.09 3.97 1.09
C GLY A 109 1.74 3.66 1.71
N GLY A 110 1.07 2.59 1.29
CA GLY A 110 -0.15 2.09 1.94
C GLY A 110 0.06 1.39 3.29
N GLY A 111 1.30 1.27 3.76
CA GLY A 111 1.66 0.82 5.09
C GLY A 111 1.97 -0.68 5.24
N SER A 112 1.66 -1.53 4.26
CA SER A 112 1.84 -2.99 4.41
C SER A 112 3.30 -3.39 4.63
N ASN A 113 4.23 -2.78 3.89
CA ASN A 113 5.66 -3.02 4.03
C ASN A 113 6.18 -2.62 5.42
N ALA A 114 5.83 -1.42 5.88
CA ALA A 114 6.26 -0.92 7.19
C ALA A 114 5.65 -1.74 8.34
N ILE A 115 4.35 -2.06 8.29
CA ILE A 115 3.70 -2.93 9.27
C ILE A 115 4.41 -4.28 9.33
N GLY A 116 4.68 -4.90 8.19
CA GLY A 116 5.41 -6.17 8.11
C GLY A 116 6.79 -6.08 8.73
N ALA A 117 7.55 -5.03 8.38
CA ALA A 117 8.91 -4.84 8.86
C ALA A 117 9.00 -4.51 10.35
N PHE A 118 8.03 -3.77 10.89
CA PHE A 118 8.09 -3.21 12.26
C PHE A 118 7.43 -4.08 13.33
N SER A 119 6.44 -4.90 12.98
CA SER A 119 5.54 -5.58 13.93
C SER A 119 6.24 -6.24 15.10
N GLN A 120 7.31 -6.97 14.86
CA GLN A 120 8.03 -7.71 15.91
C GLN A 120 9.07 -6.88 16.66
N TYR A 121 9.28 -5.63 16.25
CA TYR A 121 10.25 -4.72 16.89
C TYR A 121 9.59 -3.58 17.65
N VAL A 122 8.26 -3.43 17.58
CA VAL A 122 7.53 -2.33 18.25
C VAL A 122 7.74 -2.32 19.76
N ALA A 123 7.93 -3.49 20.38
CA ALA A 123 8.15 -3.62 21.83
C ALA A 123 9.62 -3.48 22.25
N ASP A 124 10.56 -3.42 21.31
CA ASP A 124 11.98 -3.32 21.60
C ASP A 124 12.39 -1.83 21.65
N GLU A 125 12.43 -1.23 22.82
CA GLU A 125 12.68 0.21 23.02
C GLU A 125 14.05 0.68 22.48
N GLU A 126 15.03 -0.23 22.44
CA GLU A 126 16.36 0.02 21.87
C GLU A 126 16.40 0.02 20.35
N VAL A 127 15.37 -0.50 19.67
CA VAL A 127 15.31 -0.54 18.21
C VAL A 127 14.56 0.66 17.68
N LYS A 128 15.22 1.48 16.88
CA LYS A 128 14.59 2.64 16.26
C LYS A 128 13.89 2.25 14.96
N LEU A 129 12.59 2.50 14.89
CA LEU A 129 11.78 2.28 13.69
C LEU A 129 11.71 3.54 12.85
N VAL A 130 12.13 3.46 11.59
CA VAL A 130 12.20 4.61 10.67
C VAL A 130 11.35 4.32 9.44
N GLY A 131 10.21 5.00 9.33
CA GLY A 131 9.37 5.00 8.13
C GLY A 131 9.86 6.05 7.12
N VAL A 132 10.00 5.67 5.86
CA VAL A 132 10.44 6.56 4.78
C VAL A 132 9.30 6.74 3.80
N GLU A 133 8.80 7.96 3.66
CA GLU A 133 7.74 8.35 2.75
C GLU A 133 8.27 9.04 1.50
N ALA A 134 7.50 8.98 0.41
CA ALA A 134 7.87 9.66 -0.83
C ALA A 134 7.64 11.17 -0.70
N ALA A 135 8.72 11.94 -0.76
CA ALA A 135 8.69 13.40 -0.72
C ALA A 135 8.32 14.03 -2.08
N GLY A 136 8.28 13.27 -3.17
CA GLY A 136 7.93 13.74 -4.49
C GLY A 136 8.77 14.94 -4.92
N HIS A 137 8.11 16.05 -5.23
CA HIS A 137 8.77 17.33 -5.56
C HIS A 137 9.12 18.19 -4.34
N GLY A 138 8.97 17.64 -3.13
CA GLY A 138 9.27 18.31 -1.86
C GLY A 138 8.05 18.51 -0.98
N LEU A 139 8.27 18.49 0.32
CA LEU A 139 7.20 18.60 1.34
C LEU A 139 6.54 19.99 1.41
N ASP A 140 7.13 20.99 0.76
CA ASP A 140 6.61 22.36 0.66
C ASP A 140 5.74 22.54 -0.59
N THR A 141 5.53 21.48 -1.37
CA THR A 141 4.66 21.47 -2.55
C THR A 141 3.41 20.62 -2.27
N ASP A 142 2.45 20.66 -3.18
CA ASP A 142 1.28 19.77 -3.23
C ASP A 142 1.57 18.40 -3.91
N LYS A 143 2.84 18.15 -4.27
CA LYS A 143 3.28 16.98 -5.04
C LYS A 143 4.16 16.04 -4.21
N HIS A 144 3.60 15.50 -3.15
CA HIS A 144 4.23 14.49 -2.30
C HIS A 144 3.23 13.41 -1.87
N ALA A 145 3.75 12.31 -1.28
CA ALA A 145 2.95 11.24 -0.69
C ALA A 145 3.26 11.05 0.80
N ALA A 146 3.75 12.08 1.46
CA ALA A 146 4.17 12.03 2.86
C ALA A 146 2.96 12.16 3.81
N THR A 147 2.12 11.14 3.81
CA THR A 147 0.83 11.11 4.51
C THR A 147 0.99 11.12 6.04
N MET A 148 1.98 10.40 6.58
CA MET A 148 2.23 10.38 8.02
C MET A 148 2.86 11.69 8.51
N THR A 149 3.69 12.31 7.67
CA THR A 149 4.43 13.53 8.02
C THR A 149 3.58 14.80 7.87
N LYS A 150 2.78 14.90 6.82
CA LYS A 150 2.02 16.11 6.44
C LYS A 150 0.50 15.93 6.50
N GLY A 151 0.03 14.70 6.57
CA GLY A 151 -1.40 14.40 6.60
C GLY A 151 -2.01 14.54 7.99
N SER A 152 -3.30 14.35 8.04
CA SER A 152 -4.10 14.32 9.26
C SER A 152 -5.08 13.16 9.23
N ILE A 153 -5.64 12.84 10.40
CA ILE A 153 -6.68 11.82 10.51
C ILE A 153 -7.99 12.36 9.94
N GLY A 154 -8.55 11.64 9.00
CA GLY A 154 -9.86 11.94 8.42
C GLY A 154 -10.65 10.69 8.07
N ILE A 155 -11.82 10.90 7.48
CA ILE A 155 -12.67 9.83 6.97
C ILE A 155 -12.61 9.87 5.44
N VAL A 156 -12.15 8.78 4.85
CA VAL A 156 -12.07 8.60 3.40
C VAL A 156 -12.82 7.30 3.06
N ASP A 157 -13.85 7.38 2.24
CA ASP A 157 -14.68 6.23 1.82
C ASP A 157 -15.13 5.35 3.00
N GLY A 158 -15.56 5.99 4.10
CA GLY A 158 -15.98 5.30 5.33
C GLY A 158 -14.84 4.76 6.21
N MET A 159 -13.61 4.97 5.85
CA MET A 159 -12.43 4.55 6.61
C MET A 159 -11.85 5.69 7.41
N LYS A 160 -11.54 5.46 8.68
CA LYS A 160 -10.74 6.39 9.49
C LYS A 160 -9.25 6.14 9.18
N THR A 161 -8.61 7.08 8.52
CA THR A 161 -7.23 6.94 8.05
C THR A 161 -6.45 8.24 8.12
N TYR A 162 -5.14 8.15 8.01
CA TYR A 162 -4.31 9.32 7.68
C TYR A 162 -4.42 9.62 6.19
N ALA A 163 -4.65 10.88 5.84
CA ALA A 163 -4.68 11.35 4.47
C ALA A 163 -4.16 12.79 4.38
N VAL A 164 -3.72 13.20 3.21
CA VAL A 164 -3.40 14.60 2.93
C VAL A 164 -4.67 15.25 2.40
N PHE A 165 -5.10 16.31 3.06
CA PHE A 165 -6.27 17.09 2.66
C PHE A 165 -5.86 18.45 2.14
N LYS A 166 -6.60 18.96 1.17
CA LYS A 166 -6.53 20.34 0.70
C LYS A 166 -7.14 21.30 1.74
N GLU A 167 -6.97 22.60 1.56
CA GLU A 167 -7.56 23.63 2.43
C GLU A 167 -9.10 23.61 2.48
N ASP A 168 -9.74 23.16 1.40
CA ASP A 168 -11.20 22.97 1.29
C ASP A 168 -11.72 21.68 1.96
N GLY A 169 -10.82 20.86 2.49
CA GLY A 169 -11.13 19.56 3.13
C GLY A 169 -11.27 18.39 2.16
N GLU A 170 -11.10 18.59 0.86
CA GLU A 170 -11.05 17.50 -0.11
C GLU A 170 -9.75 16.70 0.00
N LEU A 171 -9.80 15.45 -0.39
CA LEU A 171 -8.63 14.60 -0.44
C LEU A 171 -7.63 15.12 -1.50
N ALA A 172 -6.41 15.38 -1.09
CA ALA A 172 -5.36 15.77 -2.01
C ALA A 172 -4.89 14.57 -2.85
N PRO A 173 -4.55 14.77 -4.13
CA PRO A 173 -3.92 13.73 -4.92
C PRO A 173 -2.58 13.33 -4.30
N VAL A 174 -2.34 12.03 -4.18
CA VAL A 174 -1.06 11.49 -3.69
C VAL A 174 -0.09 11.41 -4.85
N TYR A 175 1.07 12.01 -4.69
CA TYR A 175 2.12 12.03 -5.70
C TYR A 175 3.29 11.14 -5.26
N SER A 176 3.21 9.86 -5.59
CA SER A 176 4.31 8.91 -5.39
C SER A 176 5.05 8.70 -6.71
N ILE A 177 6.33 8.95 -6.71
CA ILE A 177 7.21 8.71 -7.86
C ILE A 177 7.88 7.37 -7.68
#